data_beaef752b8adf41aba1b98163963bec4
#
_entry.id   beaef752b8adf41aba1b98163963bec4
#
_cell.length_a   1.000
_cell.length_b   1.000
_cell.length_c   1.000
_cell.angle_alpha   90.00
_cell.angle_beta   90.00
_cell.angle_gamma   90.00
#
_symmetry.space_group_name_H-M   'P 1'
#
loop_
_entity.id
_entity.type
_entity.pdbx_description
1 polymer ?
#
loop_
_entity_poly.entity_id
_entity_poly.type
_entity_poly.pdbx_seq_one_letter_code
_entity_poly.pdbx_strand_id
1 'polypeptide(L)'
;MNDIRIEDLRDPQRTPEEQQIYDLGLTMEVDLTPAALVAAAERRTGLSDFGDPTLLDRLAAQVRAVDVDEGLSGIGRFLVRRRLVGLLAARLRYEDFVRRHPEALQVELDPPVIVVGLPRSGTTHLVNLLAEDTRFRSLPFWEIVEPTPVLGDGPGRDGVDPRYLRAVAEHEAALASSPLTALMHDRSPSAIEEECELLDLDLCTYVLEWHARVPGWRDHAEQLDQHAHYRFLRQELQVLSYLRGPNRWVLKCPQHLERLGPLLGAFPDATVAFTLRDPVAVLQSAITMLAHGDRNRRIQIDADDLAAYWADRIERLLRAAVRDAHLIPEDQRVDVPFGEFMADDRAMGLRIIEHAGLEVTDATRDLLDAYVESNPRGKQGRIVYDLRSDFGLDPDELYDRYAFYFDAFPQIDREVS
;
A
#
# COMPACT_ATOMS: atom_id res chain seq x y z
N MET A 1 15.04 6.48 23.58
CA MET A 1 14.47 6.52 22.23
C MET A 1 15.04 7.76 21.57
N ASN A 2 15.67 7.66 20.39
CA ASN A 2 16.23 8.85 19.74
C ASN A 2 15.14 9.51 18.92
N ASP A 3 14.87 10.79 19.20
CA ASP A 3 13.98 11.59 18.38
C ASP A 3 14.70 12.00 17.09
N ILE A 4 14.02 11.80 15.93
CA ILE A 4 14.52 12.12 14.60
C ILE A 4 13.67 13.26 14.06
N ARG A 5 14.28 14.43 13.84
CA ARG A 5 13.65 15.58 13.20
C ARG A 5 14.21 15.72 11.78
N ILE A 6 13.33 15.83 10.79
CA ILE A 6 13.70 16.11 9.39
C ILE A 6 13.49 17.63 9.20
N GLU A 7 14.57 18.39 9.16
CA GLU A 7 14.49 19.87 9.15
C GLU A 7 14.47 20.46 7.74
N ASP A 8 14.80 19.66 6.73
CA ASP A 8 15.03 20.08 5.35
C ASP A 8 13.93 19.67 4.36
N LEU A 9 12.69 19.50 4.85
CA LEU A 9 11.57 19.03 4.02
C LEU A 9 11.19 19.99 2.89
N ARG A 10 11.36 21.31 3.10
CA ARG A 10 11.06 22.35 2.10
C ARG A 10 12.23 22.65 1.18
N ASP A 11 13.45 22.52 1.68
CA ASP A 11 14.70 22.78 0.95
C ASP A 11 15.73 21.67 1.25
N PRO A 12 15.63 20.53 0.54
CA PRO A 12 16.44 19.35 0.82
C PRO A 12 17.93 19.61 0.72
N GLN A 13 18.64 19.30 1.80
CA GLN A 13 20.11 19.25 1.82
C GLN A 13 20.55 17.89 1.30
N ARG A 14 20.99 17.85 0.04
CA ARG A 14 21.39 16.62 -0.64
C ARG A 14 22.84 16.27 -0.36
N THR A 15 23.12 14.99 -0.16
CA THR A 15 24.49 14.48 -0.24
C THR A 15 25.04 14.66 -1.68
N PRO A 16 26.36 14.57 -1.89
CA PRO A 16 26.92 14.64 -3.25
C PRO A 16 26.31 13.60 -4.21
N GLU A 17 26.02 12.40 -3.73
CA GLU A 17 25.41 11.31 -4.50
C GLU A 17 23.94 11.63 -4.84
N GLU A 18 23.17 12.10 -3.86
CA GLU A 18 21.79 12.54 -4.08
C GLU A 18 21.73 13.71 -5.06
N GLN A 19 22.68 14.66 -4.96
CA GLN A 19 22.75 15.78 -5.88
C GLN A 19 23.03 15.33 -7.32
N GLN A 20 23.92 14.35 -7.54
CA GLN A 20 24.16 13.78 -8.87
C GLN A 20 22.90 13.14 -9.47
N ILE A 21 22.13 12.39 -8.64
CA ILE A 21 20.85 11.78 -9.05
C ILE A 21 19.83 12.87 -9.41
N TYR A 22 19.74 13.90 -8.58
CA TYR A 22 18.86 15.04 -8.82
C TYR A 22 19.21 15.77 -10.11
N ASP A 23 20.49 16.11 -10.33
CA ASP A 23 20.97 16.80 -11.55
C ASP A 23 20.71 15.96 -12.81
N LEU A 24 20.89 14.64 -12.74
CA LEU A 24 20.50 13.73 -13.82
C LEU A 24 19.00 13.83 -14.10
N GLY A 25 18.17 13.88 -13.04
CA GLY A 25 16.73 14.01 -13.15
C GLY A 25 16.26 15.28 -13.85
N LEU A 26 17.01 16.37 -13.76
CA LEU A 26 16.67 17.63 -14.43
C LEU A 26 16.80 17.58 -15.96
N THR A 27 17.59 16.66 -16.48
CA THR A 27 17.91 16.54 -17.92
C THR A 27 17.41 15.25 -18.55
N MET A 28 16.98 14.28 -17.74
CA MET A 28 16.54 12.98 -18.23
C MET A 28 15.17 13.08 -18.91
N GLU A 29 15.11 12.67 -20.18
CA GLU A 29 13.86 12.48 -20.91
C GLU A 29 13.37 11.05 -20.76
N VAL A 30 12.06 10.88 -20.49
CA VAL A 30 11.43 9.59 -20.27
C VAL A 30 10.16 9.49 -21.11
N ASP A 31 10.13 8.51 -22.01
CA ASP A 31 8.95 8.21 -22.81
C ASP A 31 7.93 7.43 -21.95
N LEU A 32 6.84 8.11 -21.58
CA LEU A 32 5.70 7.56 -20.86
C LEU A 32 4.50 7.27 -21.77
N THR A 33 4.63 7.37 -23.09
CA THR A 33 3.49 7.07 -23.97
C THR A 33 2.97 5.66 -23.72
N PRO A 34 1.63 5.46 -23.69
CA PRO A 34 1.05 4.14 -23.48
C PRO A 34 1.63 3.08 -24.45
N ALA A 35 1.87 3.45 -25.70
CA ALA A 35 2.45 2.55 -26.68
C ALA A 35 3.88 2.09 -26.31
N ALA A 36 4.72 3.00 -25.80
CA ALA A 36 6.08 2.67 -25.37
C ALA A 36 6.09 1.79 -24.12
N LEU A 37 5.15 2.01 -23.19
CA LEU A 37 5.00 1.21 -21.98
C LEU A 37 4.53 -0.22 -22.33
N VAL A 38 3.50 -0.35 -23.16
CA VAL A 38 2.99 -1.65 -23.64
C VAL A 38 4.09 -2.42 -24.37
N ALA A 39 4.75 -1.79 -25.36
CA ALA A 39 5.84 -2.44 -26.11
C ALA A 39 7.02 -2.85 -25.20
N ALA A 40 7.29 -2.12 -24.12
CA ALA A 40 8.32 -2.50 -23.15
C ALA A 40 7.91 -3.75 -22.33
N ALA A 41 6.65 -3.84 -21.92
CA ALA A 41 6.11 -4.99 -21.19
C ALA A 41 6.06 -6.24 -22.08
N GLU A 42 5.61 -6.10 -23.32
CA GLU A 42 5.59 -7.19 -24.31
C GLU A 42 7.00 -7.71 -24.61
N ARG A 43 7.98 -6.82 -24.82
CA ARG A 43 9.39 -7.25 -25.02
C ARG A 43 9.94 -7.97 -23.79
N ARG A 44 9.56 -7.55 -22.58
CA ARG A 44 10.04 -8.17 -21.33
C ARG A 44 9.47 -9.57 -21.12
N THR A 45 8.26 -9.84 -21.62
CA THR A 45 7.53 -11.07 -21.35
C THR A 45 7.40 -12.00 -22.57
N GLY A 46 7.45 -11.47 -23.79
CA GLY A 46 7.07 -12.19 -25.01
C GLY A 46 5.57 -12.42 -25.15
N LEU A 47 4.75 -11.78 -24.33
CA LEU A 47 3.30 -11.92 -24.25
C LEU A 47 2.64 -10.60 -24.68
N SER A 48 1.35 -10.67 -25.13
CA SER A 48 0.60 -9.50 -25.61
C SER A 48 -0.87 -9.47 -25.19
N ASP A 49 -1.35 -10.50 -24.48
CA ASP A 49 -2.73 -10.57 -24.00
C ASP A 49 -2.84 -10.03 -22.58
N PHE A 50 -3.51 -8.88 -22.41
CA PHE A 50 -3.77 -8.24 -21.12
C PHE A 50 -5.11 -8.66 -20.49
N GLY A 51 -5.87 -9.54 -21.13
CA GLY A 51 -7.18 -10.02 -20.68
C GLY A 51 -8.29 -8.97 -20.82
N ASP A 52 -8.26 -7.92 -20.01
CA ASP A 52 -9.26 -6.84 -20.05
C ASP A 52 -8.86 -5.74 -21.05
N PRO A 53 -9.67 -5.50 -22.12
CA PRO A 53 -9.37 -4.46 -23.10
C PRO A 53 -9.41 -3.04 -22.50
N THR A 54 -10.13 -2.80 -21.39
CA THR A 54 -10.25 -1.49 -20.73
C THR A 54 -9.03 -1.14 -19.90
N LEU A 55 -8.11 -2.09 -19.65
CA LEU A 55 -6.85 -1.85 -18.96
C LEU A 55 -6.04 -0.75 -19.63
N LEU A 56 -5.98 -0.76 -20.96
CA LEU A 56 -5.21 0.23 -21.72
C LEU A 56 -5.84 1.63 -21.68
N ASP A 57 -7.16 1.74 -21.49
CA ASP A 57 -7.83 3.03 -21.25
C ASP A 57 -7.44 3.61 -19.89
N ARG A 58 -7.35 2.77 -18.85
CA ARG A 58 -6.87 3.15 -17.52
C ARG A 58 -5.39 3.56 -17.57
N LEU A 59 -4.56 2.80 -18.29
CA LEU A 59 -3.15 3.17 -18.53
C LEU A 59 -3.06 4.57 -19.17
N ALA A 60 -3.84 4.81 -20.21
CA ALA A 60 -3.85 6.11 -20.89
C ALA A 60 -4.32 7.24 -19.96
N ALA A 61 -5.27 6.97 -19.05
CA ALA A 61 -5.73 7.94 -18.06
C ALA A 61 -4.62 8.26 -17.03
N GLN A 62 -3.92 7.25 -16.53
CA GLN A 62 -2.77 7.42 -15.62
C GLN A 62 -1.65 8.23 -16.28
N VAL A 63 -1.28 7.88 -17.51
CA VAL A 63 -0.24 8.61 -18.26
C VAL A 63 -0.62 10.08 -18.44
N ARG A 64 -1.85 10.37 -18.88
CA ARG A 64 -2.33 11.77 -19.00
C ARG A 64 -2.25 12.54 -17.69
N ALA A 65 -2.56 11.87 -16.57
CA ALA A 65 -2.50 12.51 -15.26
C ALA A 65 -1.05 12.79 -14.81
N VAL A 66 -0.12 11.91 -15.16
CA VAL A 66 1.32 12.12 -14.89
C VAL A 66 1.92 13.20 -15.79
N ASP A 67 1.46 13.30 -17.04
CA ASP A 67 1.99 14.29 -18.00
C ASP A 67 1.70 15.73 -17.60
N VAL A 68 0.62 15.97 -16.86
CA VAL A 68 0.29 17.30 -16.33
C VAL A 68 1.01 17.65 -15.02
N ASP A 69 1.71 16.69 -14.39
CA ASP A 69 2.57 16.95 -13.22
C ASP A 69 3.92 17.52 -13.66
N GLU A 70 3.97 18.83 -13.92
CA GLU A 70 5.18 19.53 -14.35
C GLU A 70 6.29 19.53 -13.29
N GLY A 71 5.93 19.30 -12.02
CA GLY A 71 6.89 19.22 -10.91
C GLY A 71 7.67 17.89 -10.86
N LEU A 72 7.23 16.87 -11.59
CA LEU A 72 7.88 15.56 -11.58
C LEU A 72 9.18 15.57 -12.42
N SER A 73 10.33 15.27 -11.80
CA SER A 73 11.64 15.21 -12.50
C SER A 73 11.72 14.01 -13.45
N GLY A 74 12.74 13.97 -14.30
CA GLY A 74 12.99 12.80 -15.13
C GLY A 74 13.24 11.52 -14.32
N ILE A 75 13.84 11.60 -13.13
CA ILE A 75 13.95 10.46 -12.20
C ILE A 75 12.56 10.05 -11.70
N GLY A 76 11.71 11.00 -11.30
CA GLY A 76 10.34 10.71 -10.93
C GLY A 76 9.56 10.03 -12.05
N ARG A 77 9.63 10.55 -13.27
CA ARG A 77 9.04 9.95 -14.49
C ARG A 77 9.60 8.56 -14.79
N PHE A 78 10.90 8.35 -14.60
CA PHE A 78 11.54 7.05 -14.77
C PHE A 78 11.00 6.01 -13.76
N LEU A 79 10.82 6.40 -12.50
CA LEU A 79 10.25 5.52 -11.48
C LEU A 79 8.79 5.15 -11.80
N VAL A 80 7.97 6.12 -12.25
CA VAL A 80 6.60 5.86 -12.72
C VAL A 80 6.63 4.90 -13.93
N ARG A 81 7.50 5.14 -14.92
CA ARG A 81 7.66 4.25 -16.07
C ARG A 81 8.05 2.83 -15.65
N ARG A 82 9.03 2.70 -14.76
CA ARG A 82 9.47 1.40 -14.24
C ARG A 82 8.31 0.66 -13.57
N ARG A 83 7.51 1.36 -12.76
CA ARG A 83 6.32 0.80 -12.12
C ARG A 83 5.30 0.34 -13.15
N LEU A 84 4.86 1.20 -14.05
CA LEU A 84 3.84 0.86 -15.05
C LEU A 84 4.26 -0.29 -15.95
N VAL A 85 5.51 -0.32 -16.42
CA VAL A 85 6.04 -1.45 -17.21
C VAL A 85 6.07 -2.73 -16.37
N GLY A 86 6.41 -2.64 -15.08
CA GLY A 86 6.38 -3.77 -14.14
C GLY A 86 4.97 -4.35 -13.99
N LEU A 87 3.98 -3.50 -13.74
CA LEU A 87 2.57 -3.88 -13.61
C LEU A 87 2.02 -4.52 -14.88
N LEU A 88 2.28 -3.91 -16.04
CA LEU A 88 1.87 -4.47 -17.34
C LEU A 88 2.52 -5.83 -17.61
N ALA A 89 3.80 -5.98 -17.28
CA ALA A 89 4.49 -7.27 -17.44
C ALA A 89 3.95 -8.33 -16.47
N ALA A 90 3.64 -7.97 -15.23
CA ALA A 90 3.01 -8.86 -14.26
C ALA A 90 1.60 -9.26 -14.71
N ARG A 91 0.80 -8.31 -15.26
CA ARG A 91 -0.52 -8.58 -15.83
C ARG A 91 -0.45 -9.58 -16.99
N LEU A 92 0.45 -9.38 -17.94
CA LEU A 92 0.65 -10.32 -19.04
C LEU A 92 0.97 -11.74 -18.57
N ARG A 93 1.84 -11.87 -17.56
CA ARG A 93 2.19 -13.17 -16.97
C ARG A 93 1.02 -13.78 -16.22
N TYR A 94 0.24 -12.98 -15.51
CA TYR A 94 -0.96 -13.43 -14.81
C TYR A 94 -1.98 -14.03 -15.79
N GLU A 95 -2.30 -13.32 -16.88
CA GLU A 95 -3.25 -13.80 -17.90
C GLU A 95 -2.76 -15.08 -18.56
N ASP A 96 -1.47 -15.16 -18.92
CA ASP A 96 -0.88 -16.38 -19.47
C ASP A 96 -0.91 -17.54 -18.46
N PHE A 97 -0.67 -17.26 -17.19
CA PHE A 97 -0.73 -18.26 -16.13
C PHE A 97 -2.14 -18.81 -15.95
N VAL A 98 -3.14 -17.95 -15.81
CA VAL A 98 -4.55 -18.34 -15.64
C VAL A 98 -5.06 -19.11 -16.88
N ARG A 99 -4.67 -18.71 -18.08
CA ARG A 99 -5.01 -19.43 -19.32
C ARG A 99 -4.45 -20.86 -19.32
N ARG A 100 -3.25 -21.09 -18.77
CA ARG A 100 -2.62 -22.43 -18.66
C ARG A 100 -3.12 -23.22 -17.46
N HIS A 101 -3.57 -22.55 -16.42
CA HIS A 101 -3.99 -23.11 -15.12
C HIS A 101 -5.36 -22.57 -14.71
N PRO A 102 -6.44 -22.81 -15.48
CA PRO A 102 -7.76 -22.30 -15.14
C PRO A 102 -8.31 -22.86 -13.82
N GLU A 103 -7.79 -24.00 -13.36
CA GLU A 103 -8.10 -24.60 -12.07
C GLU A 103 -7.66 -23.71 -10.89
N ALA A 104 -6.70 -22.81 -11.07
CA ALA A 104 -6.27 -21.87 -10.03
C ALA A 104 -7.41 -20.94 -9.58
N LEU A 105 -8.32 -20.59 -10.49
CA LEU A 105 -9.50 -19.78 -10.18
C LEU A 105 -10.62 -20.56 -9.46
N GLN A 106 -10.44 -21.88 -9.25
CA GLN A 106 -11.40 -22.72 -8.53
C GLN A 106 -10.99 -22.92 -7.06
N VAL A 107 -9.84 -22.37 -6.64
CA VAL A 107 -9.41 -22.44 -5.25
C VAL A 107 -10.41 -21.71 -4.36
N GLU A 108 -10.93 -22.40 -3.35
CA GLU A 108 -11.76 -21.79 -2.33
C GLU A 108 -10.88 -21.02 -1.36
N LEU A 109 -11.23 -19.77 -1.10
CA LEU A 109 -10.59 -18.93 -0.07
C LEU A 109 -11.41 -19.01 1.20
N ASP A 110 -10.74 -19.27 2.31
CA ASP A 110 -11.36 -19.14 3.62
C ASP A 110 -11.66 -17.66 3.91
N PRO A 111 -12.67 -17.36 4.77
CA PRO A 111 -12.99 -15.99 5.14
C PRO A 111 -11.75 -15.22 5.63
N PRO A 112 -11.33 -14.15 4.95
CA PRO A 112 -10.12 -13.43 5.31
C PRO A 112 -10.33 -12.51 6.52
N VAL A 113 -9.25 -12.11 7.16
CA VAL A 113 -9.19 -10.93 8.03
C VAL A 113 -8.64 -9.77 7.21
N ILE A 114 -9.38 -8.67 7.12
CA ILE A 114 -8.98 -7.50 6.35
C ILE A 114 -8.86 -6.29 7.26
N VAL A 115 -7.64 -5.75 7.37
CA VAL A 115 -7.36 -4.53 8.13
C VAL A 115 -7.66 -3.32 7.25
N VAL A 116 -8.66 -2.55 7.65
CA VAL A 116 -9.14 -1.36 6.92
C VAL A 116 -8.92 -0.13 7.78
N GLY A 117 -8.31 0.90 7.23
CA GLY A 117 -8.11 2.17 7.94
C GLY A 117 -7.19 3.12 7.19
N LEU A 118 -7.00 4.32 7.73
CA LEU A 118 -6.11 5.31 7.13
C LEU A 118 -4.67 4.78 7.02
N PRO A 119 -3.88 5.23 6.03
CA PRO A 119 -2.45 5.00 6.05
C PRO A 119 -1.86 5.57 7.36
N ARG A 120 -0.75 5.01 7.84
CA ARG A 120 -0.10 5.48 9.09
C ARG A 120 -0.94 5.33 10.36
N SER A 121 -2.00 4.51 10.37
CA SER A 121 -2.84 4.21 11.55
C SER A 121 -2.45 2.93 12.30
N GLY A 122 -1.20 2.47 12.18
CA GLY A 122 -0.71 1.26 12.83
C GLY A 122 -1.08 -0.04 12.11
N THR A 123 -1.72 0.05 10.95
CA THR A 123 -2.19 -1.10 10.16
C THR A 123 -1.09 -2.10 9.80
N THR A 124 0.12 -1.63 9.49
CA THR A 124 1.27 -2.50 9.20
C THR A 124 1.68 -3.33 10.41
N HIS A 125 1.73 -2.72 11.61
CA HIS A 125 2.02 -3.46 12.84
C HIS A 125 0.94 -4.50 13.13
N LEU A 126 -0.33 -4.13 12.94
CA LEU A 126 -1.45 -5.04 13.17
C LEU A 126 -1.44 -6.24 12.21
N VAL A 127 -1.23 -6.02 10.90
CA VAL A 127 -1.19 -7.14 9.93
C VAL A 127 -0.01 -8.06 10.19
N ASN A 128 1.16 -7.52 10.56
CA ASN A 128 2.32 -8.33 10.92
C ASN A 128 2.07 -9.16 12.18
N LEU A 129 1.45 -8.56 13.21
CA LEU A 129 1.07 -9.27 14.44
C LEU A 129 0.12 -10.43 14.16
N LEU A 130 -0.92 -10.20 13.34
CA LEU A 130 -1.89 -11.24 12.97
C LEU A 130 -1.26 -12.34 12.11
N ALA A 131 -0.30 -12.00 11.26
CA ALA A 131 0.39 -12.92 10.37
C ALA A 131 1.33 -13.90 11.09
N GLU A 132 1.65 -13.67 12.37
CA GLU A 132 2.39 -14.63 13.20
C GLU A 132 1.58 -15.92 13.44
N ASP A 133 0.26 -15.85 13.44
CA ASP A 133 -0.57 -17.04 13.49
C ASP A 133 -0.51 -17.76 12.14
N THR A 134 0.11 -18.92 12.13
CA THR A 134 0.41 -19.72 10.92
C THR A 134 -0.82 -20.23 10.17
N ARG A 135 -2.01 -20.07 10.74
CA ARG A 135 -3.29 -20.33 10.06
C ARG A 135 -3.63 -19.26 9.05
N PHE A 136 -3.05 -18.06 9.18
CA PHE A 136 -3.15 -17.01 8.18
C PHE A 136 -2.05 -17.08 7.14
N ARG A 137 -2.34 -16.53 5.99
CA ARG A 137 -1.41 -16.20 4.94
C ARG A 137 -1.36 -14.69 4.76
N SER A 138 -0.17 -14.13 4.84
CA SER A 138 0.11 -12.75 4.48
C SER A 138 0.64 -12.64 3.05
N LEU A 139 0.74 -11.40 2.56
CA LEU A 139 1.20 -11.07 1.24
C LEU A 139 2.64 -10.52 1.30
N PRO A 140 3.69 -11.34 1.10
CA PRO A 140 5.07 -10.85 1.12
C PRO A 140 5.39 -10.08 -0.16
N PHE A 141 6.29 -9.12 -0.07
CA PHE A 141 6.66 -8.21 -1.16
C PHE A 141 7.09 -8.95 -2.44
N TRP A 142 7.81 -10.04 -2.34
CA TRP A 142 8.24 -10.82 -3.52
C TRP A 142 7.07 -11.42 -4.32
N GLU A 143 5.95 -11.79 -3.65
CA GLU A 143 4.73 -12.27 -4.32
C GLU A 143 3.97 -11.15 -5.02
N ILE A 144 4.08 -9.93 -4.52
CA ILE A 144 3.48 -8.75 -5.16
C ILE A 144 4.21 -8.37 -6.44
N VAL A 145 5.54 -8.34 -6.38
CA VAL A 145 6.36 -7.95 -7.54
C VAL A 145 6.21 -8.95 -8.70
N GLU A 146 6.15 -10.23 -8.37
CA GLU A 146 5.94 -11.31 -9.34
C GLU A 146 4.86 -12.30 -8.82
N PRO A 147 3.56 -11.98 -8.98
CA PRO A 147 2.49 -12.82 -8.44
C PRO A 147 2.46 -14.23 -9.05
N THR A 148 2.93 -14.37 -10.28
CA THR A 148 2.96 -15.64 -10.99
C THR A 148 4.38 -16.01 -11.42
N PRO A 149 4.74 -17.31 -11.44
CA PRO A 149 6.03 -17.76 -11.93
C PRO A 149 6.26 -17.35 -13.39
N VAL A 150 7.51 -17.05 -13.72
CA VAL A 150 7.93 -16.84 -15.10
C VAL A 150 7.96 -18.19 -15.82
N LEU A 151 7.53 -18.21 -17.06
CA LEU A 151 7.57 -19.43 -17.87
C LEU A 151 9.03 -19.96 -17.96
N GLY A 152 9.22 -21.20 -17.51
CA GLY A 152 10.55 -21.82 -17.40
C GLY A 152 11.19 -21.74 -16.01
N ASP A 153 10.60 -21.01 -15.04
CA ASP A 153 10.96 -21.16 -13.65
C ASP A 153 10.67 -22.61 -13.23
N GLY A 154 11.72 -23.34 -12.87
CA GLY A 154 11.58 -24.65 -12.26
C GLY A 154 11.35 -24.55 -10.75
N PRO A 155 11.16 -25.68 -10.04
CA PRO A 155 11.27 -25.69 -8.60
C PRO A 155 12.66 -25.15 -8.25
N GLY A 156 12.69 -24.06 -7.49
CA GLY A 156 13.91 -23.32 -7.20
C GLY A 156 15.02 -24.21 -6.62
N ARG A 157 16.26 -23.74 -6.72
CA ARG A 157 17.40 -24.40 -6.10
C ARG A 157 17.14 -24.53 -4.59
N ASP A 158 17.32 -25.73 -4.05
CA ASP A 158 17.13 -26.03 -2.63
C ASP A 158 15.70 -25.75 -2.10
N GLY A 159 14.68 -25.74 -2.98
CA GLY A 159 13.28 -25.49 -2.63
C GLY A 159 12.94 -24.00 -2.44
N VAL A 160 13.85 -23.08 -2.78
CA VAL A 160 13.60 -21.64 -2.72
C VAL A 160 12.97 -21.15 -4.01
N ASP A 161 11.86 -20.43 -3.91
CA ASP A 161 11.17 -19.87 -5.09
C ASP A 161 12.08 -18.90 -5.88
N PRO A 162 12.24 -19.07 -7.20
CA PRO A 162 13.07 -18.18 -8.02
C PRO A 162 12.65 -16.72 -7.97
N ARG A 163 11.36 -16.43 -7.76
CA ARG A 163 10.83 -15.07 -7.61
C ARG A 163 11.38 -14.40 -6.35
N TYR A 164 11.46 -15.16 -5.24
CA TYR A 164 12.08 -14.68 -4.01
C TYR A 164 13.54 -14.30 -4.20
N LEU A 165 14.33 -15.15 -4.90
CA LEU A 165 15.74 -14.87 -5.17
C LEU A 165 15.93 -13.61 -6.03
N ARG A 166 15.05 -13.37 -7.02
CA ARG A 166 15.06 -12.13 -7.81
C ARG A 166 14.74 -10.91 -6.94
N ALA A 167 13.76 -11.03 -6.07
CA ALA A 167 13.39 -9.94 -5.15
C ALA A 167 14.52 -9.61 -4.16
N VAL A 168 15.28 -10.62 -3.67
CA VAL A 168 16.48 -10.41 -2.83
C VAL A 168 17.51 -9.58 -3.59
N ALA A 169 17.86 -9.97 -4.81
CA ALA A 169 18.86 -9.26 -5.61
C ALA A 169 18.43 -7.80 -5.92
N GLU A 170 17.15 -7.58 -6.22
CA GLU A 170 16.62 -6.23 -6.43
C GLU A 170 16.63 -5.38 -5.15
N HIS A 171 16.31 -5.98 -4.01
CA HIS A 171 16.34 -5.31 -2.72
C HIS A 171 17.76 -4.89 -2.32
N GLU A 172 18.75 -5.78 -2.47
CA GLU A 172 20.16 -5.47 -2.22
C GLU A 172 20.67 -4.30 -3.09
N ALA A 173 20.28 -4.29 -4.36
CA ALA A 173 20.61 -3.19 -5.27
C ALA A 173 19.93 -1.87 -4.85
N ALA A 174 18.67 -1.92 -4.39
CA ALA A 174 17.93 -0.76 -3.91
C ALA A 174 18.54 -0.18 -2.61
N LEU A 175 18.92 -1.04 -1.66
CA LEU A 175 19.61 -0.63 -0.42
C LEU A 175 20.94 0.07 -0.71
N ALA A 176 21.71 -0.44 -1.67
CA ALA A 176 22.98 0.16 -2.06
C ALA A 176 22.80 1.56 -2.65
N SER A 177 21.65 1.83 -3.31
CA SER A 177 21.38 3.12 -3.96
C SER A 177 20.63 4.13 -3.09
N SER A 178 19.87 3.70 -2.06
CA SER A 178 19.05 4.59 -1.23
C SER A 178 18.77 4.00 0.16
N PRO A 179 19.75 3.98 1.07
CA PRO A 179 19.63 3.31 2.37
C PRO A 179 18.55 3.94 3.29
N LEU A 180 18.31 5.25 3.22
CA LEU A 180 17.33 5.93 4.07
C LEU A 180 15.88 5.58 3.69
N THR A 181 15.60 5.30 2.44
CA THR A 181 14.25 4.92 2.00
C THR A 181 13.81 3.61 2.66
N ALA A 182 14.73 2.68 2.85
CA ALA A 182 14.47 1.41 3.53
C ALA A 182 14.08 1.56 5.00
N LEU A 183 14.54 2.62 5.68
CA LEU A 183 14.19 2.90 7.08
C LEU A 183 12.75 3.41 7.24
N MET A 184 12.20 4.05 6.19
CA MET A 184 10.86 4.63 6.25
C MET A 184 9.77 3.66 5.80
N HIS A 185 10.09 2.76 4.89
CA HIS A 185 9.21 1.71 4.40
C HIS A 185 10.03 0.46 4.08
N ASP A 186 9.88 -0.59 4.88
CA ASP A 186 10.56 -1.86 4.67
C ASP A 186 9.96 -2.55 3.43
N ARG A 187 10.78 -2.70 2.39
CA ARG A 187 10.49 -3.47 1.17
C ARG A 187 11.42 -4.65 1.02
N SER A 188 11.87 -5.22 2.13
CA SER A 188 12.56 -6.50 2.09
C SER A 188 11.67 -7.56 1.45
N PRO A 189 12.24 -8.59 0.79
CA PRO A 189 11.43 -9.57 0.07
C PRO A 189 10.34 -10.23 0.90
N SER A 190 10.57 -10.43 2.19
CA SER A 190 9.63 -11.06 3.12
C SER A 190 8.74 -10.05 3.86
N ALA A 191 8.91 -8.74 3.68
CA ALA A 191 8.03 -7.74 4.29
C ALA A 191 6.59 -7.93 3.83
N ILE A 192 5.65 -7.83 4.77
CA ILE A 192 4.22 -7.93 4.46
C ILE A 192 3.76 -6.60 3.88
N GLU A 193 3.17 -6.66 2.70
CA GLU A 193 2.73 -5.51 1.93
C GLU A 193 1.20 -5.45 1.76
N GLU A 194 0.76 -4.37 1.14
CA GLU A 194 -0.65 -4.06 0.93
C GLU A 194 -1.15 -4.67 -0.38
N GLU A 195 -2.35 -5.25 -0.36
CA GLU A 195 -2.97 -5.82 -1.56
C GLU A 195 -3.41 -4.76 -2.59
N CYS A 196 -3.34 -3.47 -2.27
CA CYS A 196 -3.50 -2.45 -3.31
C CYS A 196 -2.42 -2.53 -4.39
N GLU A 197 -1.27 -3.08 -4.08
CA GLU A 197 -0.22 -3.36 -5.06
C GLU A 197 -0.62 -4.50 -6.02
N LEU A 198 -1.40 -5.50 -5.57
CA LEU A 198 -2.02 -6.49 -6.46
C LEU A 198 -3.15 -5.85 -7.28
N LEU A 199 -4.10 -5.16 -6.64
CA LEU A 199 -5.14 -4.40 -7.33
C LEU A 199 -4.58 -3.52 -8.45
N ASP A 200 -3.36 -3.04 -8.30
CA ASP A 200 -2.71 -2.18 -9.29
C ASP A 200 -2.28 -2.93 -10.58
N LEU A 201 -2.31 -4.27 -10.58
CA LEU A 201 -2.21 -5.04 -11.82
C LEU A 201 -3.37 -4.75 -12.77
N ASP A 202 -4.48 -4.25 -12.21
CA ASP A 202 -5.65 -3.81 -12.98
C ASP A 202 -5.69 -2.28 -13.17
N LEU A 203 -4.62 -1.57 -12.77
CA LEU A 203 -4.45 -0.12 -12.93
C LEU A 203 -5.66 0.66 -12.40
N CYS A 204 -6.13 0.37 -11.17
CA CYS A 204 -7.37 0.95 -10.63
C CYS A 204 -7.20 1.56 -9.24
N THR A 205 -5.95 1.71 -8.76
CA THR A 205 -5.68 2.09 -7.39
C THR A 205 -5.28 3.56 -7.23
N TYR A 206 -5.24 4.01 -5.97
CA TYR A 206 -4.72 5.31 -5.57
C TYR A 206 -3.18 5.33 -5.44
N VAL A 207 -2.50 4.20 -5.64
CA VAL A 207 -1.06 4.08 -5.41
C VAL A 207 -0.24 5.06 -6.24
N LEU A 208 -0.72 5.42 -7.45
CA LEU A 208 -0.05 6.43 -8.27
C LEU A 208 0.05 7.81 -7.57
N GLU A 209 -0.91 8.15 -6.69
CA GLU A 209 -0.89 9.40 -5.91
C GLU A 209 0.30 9.50 -4.94
N TRP A 210 0.87 8.36 -4.53
CA TRP A 210 2.09 8.30 -3.71
C TRP A 210 3.38 8.57 -4.50
N HIS A 211 3.29 8.58 -5.83
CA HIS A 211 4.44 8.74 -6.72
C HIS A 211 4.42 10.04 -7.51
N ALA A 212 3.24 10.60 -7.77
CA ALA A 212 3.06 11.80 -8.58
C ALA A 212 1.83 12.59 -8.12
N ARG A 213 1.75 13.87 -8.49
CA ARG A 213 0.60 14.72 -8.21
C ARG A 213 -0.43 14.54 -9.32
N VAL A 214 -1.40 13.64 -9.12
CA VAL A 214 -2.30 13.14 -10.17
C VAL A 214 -3.78 13.29 -9.82
N PRO A 215 -4.29 14.53 -9.56
CA PRO A 215 -5.69 14.72 -9.22
C PRO A 215 -6.64 14.23 -10.33
N GLY A 216 -6.24 14.35 -11.59
CA GLY A 216 -7.04 13.86 -12.72
C GLY A 216 -7.20 12.34 -12.73
N TRP A 217 -6.17 11.59 -12.28
CA TRP A 217 -6.28 10.13 -12.10
C TRP A 217 -7.20 9.80 -10.92
N ARG A 218 -7.01 10.47 -9.77
CA ARG A 218 -7.86 10.30 -8.59
C ARG A 218 -9.35 10.44 -8.95
N ASP A 219 -9.71 11.54 -9.58
CA ASP A 219 -11.09 11.85 -9.94
C ASP A 219 -11.65 10.85 -10.99
N HIS A 220 -10.79 10.33 -11.88
CA HIS A 220 -11.15 9.27 -12.81
C HIS A 220 -11.37 7.93 -12.09
N ALA A 221 -10.46 7.53 -11.19
CA ALA A 221 -10.53 6.28 -10.44
C ALA A 221 -11.76 6.21 -9.52
N GLU A 222 -12.21 7.36 -8.98
CA GLU A 222 -13.44 7.46 -8.19
C GLU A 222 -14.70 7.08 -9.00
N GLN A 223 -14.69 7.27 -10.33
CA GLN A 223 -15.81 7.00 -11.22
C GLN A 223 -15.82 5.56 -11.78
N LEU A 224 -14.75 4.78 -11.57
CA LEU A 224 -14.68 3.40 -12.02
C LEU A 224 -15.60 2.50 -11.18
N ASP A 225 -16.22 1.50 -11.82
CA ASP A 225 -16.89 0.41 -11.10
C ASP A 225 -15.86 -0.50 -10.43
N GLN A 226 -15.62 -0.24 -9.17
CA GLN A 226 -14.63 -0.97 -8.39
C GLN A 226 -15.02 -2.43 -8.08
N HIS A 227 -16.28 -2.84 -8.28
CA HIS A 227 -16.69 -4.23 -8.05
C HIS A 227 -15.95 -5.21 -8.98
N ALA A 228 -15.70 -4.82 -10.23
CA ALA A 228 -14.94 -5.66 -11.16
C ALA A 228 -13.49 -5.84 -10.70
N HIS A 229 -12.86 -4.76 -10.22
CA HIS A 229 -11.48 -4.74 -9.75
C HIS A 229 -11.31 -5.56 -8.46
N TYR A 230 -12.25 -5.49 -7.52
CA TYR A 230 -12.22 -6.32 -6.30
C TYR A 230 -12.49 -7.80 -6.58
N ARG A 231 -13.31 -8.13 -7.61
CA ARG A 231 -13.40 -9.52 -8.10
C ARG A 231 -12.07 -10.00 -8.69
N PHE A 232 -11.36 -9.12 -9.40
CA PHE A 232 -10.02 -9.43 -9.92
C PHE A 232 -9.03 -9.68 -8.78
N LEU A 233 -9.00 -8.84 -7.73
CA LEU A 233 -8.20 -9.09 -6.52
C LEU A 233 -8.48 -10.48 -5.93
N ARG A 234 -9.76 -10.86 -5.81
CA ARG A 234 -10.11 -12.20 -5.33
C ARG A 234 -9.50 -13.29 -6.20
N GLN A 235 -9.52 -13.13 -7.52
CA GLN A 235 -8.90 -14.08 -8.45
C GLN A 235 -7.37 -14.15 -8.28
N GLU A 236 -6.72 -13.02 -8.05
CA GLU A 236 -5.27 -13.00 -7.77
C GLU A 236 -4.95 -13.76 -6.47
N LEU A 237 -5.73 -13.57 -5.42
CA LEU A 237 -5.57 -14.33 -4.17
C LEU A 237 -5.84 -15.83 -4.37
N GLN A 238 -6.77 -16.22 -5.23
CA GLN A 238 -6.98 -17.62 -5.62
C GLN A 238 -5.76 -18.21 -6.34
N VAL A 239 -5.17 -17.47 -7.29
CA VAL A 239 -3.94 -17.87 -7.98
C VAL A 239 -2.78 -18.01 -7.01
N LEU A 240 -2.61 -17.05 -6.11
CA LEU A 240 -1.57 -17.11 -5.08
C LEU A 240 -1.78 -18.30 -4.12
N SER A 241 -3.04 -18.61 -3.75
CA SER A 241 -3.38 -19.76 -2.91
C SER A 241 -3.18 -21.09 -3.65
N TYR A 242 -3.40 -21.13 -4.96
CA TYR A 242 -3.07 -22.28 -5.80
C TYR A 242 -1.56 -22.57 -5.80
N LEU A 243 -0.74 -21.52 -5.84
CA LEU A 243 0.71 -21.64 -5.82
C LEU A 243 1.27 -22.04 -4.44
N ARG A 244 0.66 -21.53 -3.36
CA ARG A 244 1.12 -21.76 -1.98
C ARG A 244 -0.03 -21.50 -1.00
N GLY A 245 -0.35 -22.46 -0.14
CA GLY A 245 -1.27 -22.28 1.00
C GLY A 245 -0.64 -21.57 2.21
N PRO A 246 -1.38 -21.37 3.30
CA PRO A 246 -2.80 -21.66 3.48
C PRO A 246 -3.74 -20.71 2.71
N ASN A 247 -5.08 -20.94 2.79
CA ASN A 247 -6.07 -20.20 2.00
C ASN A 247 -6.77 -19.06 2.76
N ARG A 248 -6.55 -18.94 4.07
CA ARG A 248 -7.07 -17.86 4.91
C ARG A 248 -6.11 -16.69 4.92
N TRP A 249 -6.52 -15.59 4.33
CA TRP A 249 -5.67 -14.40 4.20
C TRP A 249 -5.83 -13.43 5.36
N VAL A 250 -4.73 -12.79 5.74
CA VAL A 250 -4.72 -11.51 6.47
C VAL A 250 -4.22 -10.44 5.52
N LEU A 251 -5.05 -9.43 5.28
CA LEU A 251 -4.89 -8.39 4.26
C LEU A 251 -4.94 -7.00 4.91
N LYS A 252 -4.38 -6.00 4.21
CA LYS A 252 -4.39 -4.63 4.70
C LYS A 252 -4.19 -3.62 3.57
N CYS A 253 -5.19 -2.75 3.35
CA CYS A 253 -5.05 -1.65 2.40
C CYS A 253 -5.88 -0.42 2.82
N PRO A 254 -5.28 0.79 2.87
CA PRO A 254 -6.02 2.01 3.19
C PRO A 254 -7.09 2.37 2.17
N GLN A 255 -6.93 2.00 0.89
CA GLN A 255 -7.92 2.25 -0.16
C GLN A 255 -9.26 1.60 0.14
N HIS A 256 -9.30 0.54 0.93
CA HIS A 256 -10.57 -0.12 1.29
C HIS A 256 -11.55 0.80 2.00
N LEU A 257 -11.07 1.84 2.71
CA LEU A 257 -11.93 2.84 3.34
C LEU A 257 -12.92 3.50 2.37
N GLU A 258 -12.53 3.68 1.13
CA GLU A 258 -13.38 4.30 0.10
C GLU A 258 -14.11 3.29 -0.79
N ARG A 259 -13.92 1.99 -0.53
CA ARG A 259 -14.39 0.88 -1.38
C ARG A 259 -15.00 -0.27 -0.58
N LEU A 260 -15.63 0.01 0.58
CA LEU A 260 -16.20 -1.01 1.46
C LEU A 260 -17.26 -1.88 0.75
N GLY A 261 -18.14 -1.28 -0.07
CA GLY A 261 -19.12 -2.05 -0.83
C GLY A 261 -18.50 -3.07 -1.79
N PRO A 262 -17.58 -2.66 -2.70
CA PRO A 262 -16.82 -3.57 -3.55
C PRO A 262 -16.01 -4.63 -2.78
N LEU A 263 -15.39 -4.25 -1.67
CA LEU A 263 -14.63 -5.17 -0.80
C LEU A 263 -15.53 -6.28 -0.25
N LEU A 264 -16.65 -5.91 0.39
CA LEU A 264 -17.60 -6.86 0.96
C LEU A 264 -18.31 -7.68 -0.12
N GLY A 265 -18.51 -7.10 -1.32
CA GLY A 265 -19.03 -7.85 -2.48
C GLY A 265 -18.08 -8.95 -2.96
N ALA A 266 -16.76 -8.77 -2.82
CA ALA A 266 -15.76 -9.78 -3.16
C ALA A 266 -15.49 -10.76 -2.00
N PHE A 267 -15.58 -10.30 -0.76
CA PHE A 267 -15.31 -11.06 0.46
C PHE A 267 -16.46 -10.93 1.46
N PRO A 268 -17.63 -11.54 1.19
CA PRO A 268 -18.83 -11.33 1.98
C PRO A 268 -18.74 -11.86 3.42
N ASP A 269 -17.82 -12.80 3.66
CA ASP A 269 -17.62 -13.44 4.97
C ASP A 269 -16.34 -12.93 5.68
N ALA A 270 -15.77 -11.80 5.23
CA ALA A 270 -14.55 -11.27 5.80
C ALA A 270 -14.78 -10.72 7.22
N THR A 271 -13.80 -10.93 8.10
CA THR A 271 -13.68 -10.17 9.35
C THR A 271 -12.93 -8.87 9.04
N VAL A 272 -13.57 -7.74 9.33
CA VAL A 272 -12.99 -6.41 9.08
C VAL A 272 -12.46 -5.81 10.38
N ALA A 273 -11.14 -5.71 10.51
CA ALA A 273 -10.49 -4.95 11.57
C ALA A 273 -10.40 -3.48 11.16
N PHE A 274 -11.31 -2.65 11.67
CA PHE A 274 -11.50 -1.26 11.27
C PHE A 274 -10.69 -0.34 12.18
N THR A 275 -9.51 0.14 11.70
CA THR A 275 -8.62 0.97 12.51
C THR A 275 -9.08 2.42 12.52
N LEU A 276 -9.07 3.01 13.72
CA LEU A 276 -9.56 4.36 14.01
C LEU A 276 -8.42 5.16 14.65
N ARG A 277 -7.96 6.20 13.97
CA ARG A 277 -6.87 7.07 14.44
C ARG A 277 -7.15 8.52 14.12
N ASP A 278 -6.57 9.43 14.91
CA ASP A 278 -6.55 10.87 14.65
C ASP A 278 -6.06 11.18 13.22
N PRO A 279 -6.92 11.73 12.34
CA PRO A 279 -6.56 12.01 10.95
C PRO A 279 -5.51 13.13 10.83
N VAL A 280 -5.38 14.03 11.81
CA VAL A 280 -4.35 15.08 11.83
C VAL A 280 -2.98 14.44 12.06
N ALA A 281 -2.88 13.50 13.00
CA ALA A 281 -1.67 12.72 13.24
C ALA A 281 -1.29 11.85 12.02
N VAL A 282 -2.28 11.29 11.34
CA VAL A 282 -2.10 10.54 10.08
C VAL A 282 -1.56 11.45 8.98
N LEU A 283 -2.20 12.61 8.76
CA LEU A 283 -1.80 13.56 7.73
C LEU A 283 -0.34 14.01 7.91
N GLN A 284 0.03 14.48 9.11
CA GLN A 284 1.41 14.93 9.35
C GLN A 284 2.45 13.84 9.08
N SER A 285 2.16 12.59 9.45
CA SER A 285 3.06 11.46 9.19
C SER A 285 3.16 11.14 7.70
N ALA A 286 2.04 11.17 6.96
CA ALA A 286 1.99 10.87 5.54
C ALA A 286 2.73 11.93 4.71
N ILE A 287 2.43 13.22 4.93
CA ILE A 287 3.06 14.30 4.15
C ILE A 287 4.56 14.45 4.45
N THR A 288 5.00 14.18 5.69
CA THR A 288 6.43 14.15 6.03
C THR A 288 7.17 13.05 5.26
N MET A 289 6.59 11.85 5.20
CA MET A 289 7.17 10.74 4.44
C MET A 289 7.22 11.05 2.94
N LEU A 290 6.17 11.65 2.39
CA LEU A 290 6.09 12.02 0.99
C LEU A 290 7.06 13.14 0.63
N ALA A 291 7.14 14.22 1.41
CA ALA A 291 8.08 15.29 1.20
C ALA A 291 9.54 14.80 1.23
N HIS A 292 9.86 13.89 2.17
CA HIS A 292 11.17 13.26 2.19
C HIS A 292 11.42 12.42 0.93
N GLY A 293 10.45 11.64 0.48
CA GLY A 293 10.54 10.86 -0.75
C GLY A 293 10.64 11.70 -2.03
N ASP A 294 10.08 12.90 -2.02
CA ASP A 294 10.03 13.80 -3.17
C ASP A 294 11.36 14.52 -3.45
N ARG A 295 12.32 14.53 -2.49
CA ARG A 295 13.61 15.25 -2.61
C ARG A 295 14.42 14.93 -3.88
N ASN A 296 14.28 13.72 -4.43
CA ASN A 296 14.96 13.28 -5.65
C ASN A 296 14.00 13.03 -6.82
N ARG A 297 12.68 12.98 -6.55
CA ARG A 297 11.66 12.70 -7.57
C ARG A 297 11.07 13.95 -8.20
N ARG A 298 11.20 15.10 -7.54
CA ARG A 298 10.61 16.37 -8.01
C ARG A 298 11.69 17.40 -8.32
N ILE A 299 11.39 18.26 -9.29
CA ILE A 299 12.24 19.42 -9.66
C ILE A 299 12.32 20.38 -8.48
N GLN A 300 11.17 20.57 -7.80
CA GLN A 300 11.06 21.40 -6.60
C GLN A 300 10.03 20.77 -5.66
N ILE A 301 10.28 20.83 -4.36
CA ILE A 301 9.27 20.45 -3.37
C ILE A 301 8.38 21.65 -3.10
N ASP A 302 7.12 21.52 -3.44
CA ASP A 302 6.06 22.43 -3.00
C ASP A 302 5.35 21.78 -1.81
N ALA A 303 5.80 22.14 -0.60
CA ALA A 303 5.28 21.58 0.63
C ALA A 303 3.82 22.02 0.90
N ASP A 304 3.44 23.21 0.44
CA ASP A 304 2.09 23.73 0.64
C ASP A 304 1.09 23.04 -0.29
N ASP A 305 1.44 22.82 -1.58
CA ASP A 305 0.63 22.01 -2.50
C ASP A 305 0.53 20.55 -2.05
N LEU A 306 1.65 19.96 -1.62
CA LEU A 306 1.67 18.59 -1.07
C LEU A 306 0.69 18.47 0.11
N ALA A 307 0.75 19.40 1.04
CA ALA A 307 -0.08 19.42 2.25
C ALA A 307 -1.57 19.62 1.89
N ALA A 308 -1.88 20.57 1.00
CA ALA A 308 -3.26 20.81 0.55
C ALA A 308 -3.84 19.59 -0.17
N TYR A 309 -3.09 18.98 -1.08
CA TYR A 309 -3.50 17.77 -1.79
C TYR A 309 -3.85 16.62 -0.85
N TRP A 310 -2.95 16.33 0.10
CA TRP A 310 -3.16 15.21 1.01
C TRP A 310 -4.16 15.49 2.12
N ALA A 311 -4.35 16.75 2.52
CA ALA A 311 -5.46 17.11 3.40
C ALA A 311 -6.82 16.85 2.72
N ASP A 312 -6.97 17.18 1.44
CA ASP A 312 -8.16 16.83 0.64
C ASP A 312 -8.29 15.30 0.47
N ARG A 313 -7.19 14.61 0.20
CA ARG A 313 -7.21 13.16 0.01
C ARG A 313 -7.61 12.40 1.27
N ILE A 314 -7.08 12.78 2.42
CA ILE A 314 -7.49 12.22 3.71
C ILE A 314 -8.97 12.51 3.96
N GLU A 315 -9.45 13.74 3.73
CA GLU A 315 -10.87 14.05 3.90
C GLU A 315 -11.78 13.16 3.06
N ARG A 316 -11.42 12.89 1.79
CA ARG A 316 -12.19 11.98 0.91
C ARG A 316 -12.27 10.57 1.48
N LEU A 317 -11.15 10.03 1.97
CA LEU A 317 -11.11 8.72 2.64
C LEU A 317 -12.02 8.71 3.88
N LEU A 318 -11.97 9.75 4.71
CA LEU A 318 -12.78 9.89 5.91
C LEU A 318 -14.28 9.97 5.59
N ARG A 319 -14.64 10.79 4.58
CA ARG A 319 -16.04 10.91 4.16
C ARG A 319 -16.59 9.59 3.62
N ALA A 320 -15.80 8.85 2.87
CA ALA A 320 -16.17 7.53 2.40
C ALA A 320 -16.32 6.54 3.56
N ALA A 321 -15.37 6.54 4.51
CA ALA A 321 -15.43 5.71 5.71
C ALA A 321 -16.73 5.96 6.52
N VAL A 322 -17.06 7.24 6.79
CA VAL A 322 -18.29 7.60 7.52
C VAL A 322 -19.53 7.19 6.76
N ARG A 323 -19.54 7.42 5.43
CA ARG A 323 -20.68 7.05 4.57
C ARG A 323 -20.93 5.55 4.57
N ASP A 324 -19.89 4.74 4.46
CA ASP A 324 -19.99 3.31 4.10
C ASP A 324 -19.70 2.35 5.27
N ALA A 325 -19.24 2.83 6.44
CA ALA A 325 -18.92 1.96 7.58
C ALA A 325 -20.08 1.08 8.02
N HIS A 326 -21.33 1.52 7.82
CA HIS A 326 -22.54 0.78 8.12
C HIS A 326 -22.78 -0.45 7.23
N LEU A 327 -22.05 -0.56 6.09
CA LEU A 327 -22.10 -1.72 5.21
C LEU A 327 -21.42 -2.95 5.81
N ILE A 328 -20.52 -2.76 6.77
CA ILE A 328 -19.85 -3.85 7.47
C ILE A 328 -20.83 -4.42 8.51
N PRO A 329 -21.23 -5.71 8.41
CA PRO A 329 -22.09 -6.33 9.43
C PRO A 329 -21.43 -6.26 10.81
N GLU A 330 -22.26 -6.08 11.87
CA GLU A 330 -21.76 -5.94 13.24
C GLU A 330 -20.95 -7.17 13.70
N ASP A 331 -21.37 -8.35 13.28
CA ASP A 331 -20.72 -9.63 13.58
C ASP A 331 -19.47 -9.91 12.74
N GLN A 332 -19.13 -9.03 11.80
CA GLN A 332 -17.91 -9.09 11.00
C GLN A 332 -16.95 -7.95 11.31
N ARG A 333 -17.33 -7.00 12.18
CA ARG A 333 -16.57 -5.79 12.44
C ARG A 333 -15.88 -5.81 13.80
N VAL A 334 -14.59 -5.52 13.81
CA VAL A 334 -13.82 -5.25 15.03
C VAL A 334 -13.24 -3.85 14.93
N ASP A 335 -13.76 -2.92 15.73
CA ASP A 335 -13.16 -1.58 15.83
C ASP A 335 -11.81 -1.66 16.57
N VAL A 336 -10.82 -0.98 16.02
CA VAL A 336 -9.44 -0.93 16.52
C VAL A 336 -9.05 0.53 16.77
N PRO A 337 -9.52 1.14 17.90
CA PRO A 337 -9.07 2.47 18.29
C PRO A 337 -7.56 2.47 18.51
N PHE A 338 -6.86 3.42 17.92
CA PHE A 338 -5.40 3.47 17.95
C PHE A 338 -4.84 3.51 19.38
N GLY A 339 -5.48 4.27 20.28
CA GLY A 339 -5.09 4.34 21.69
C GLY A 339 -5.17 2.99 22.40
N GLU A 340 -6.28 2.23 22.20
CA GLU A 340 -6.44 0.88 22.77
C GLU A 340 -5.40 -0.09 22.18
N PHE A 341 -5.24 -0.08 20.85
CA PHE A 341 -4.24 -0.92 20.18
C PHE A 341 -2.83 -0.60 20.64
N MET A 342 -2.54 0.67 20.87
CA MET A 342 -1.24 1.09 21.40
C MET A 342 -1.07 0.79 22.89
N ALA A 343 -2.12 0.59 23.65
CA ALA A 343 -2.05 0.17 25.05
C ALA A 343 -1.77 -1.34 25.20
N ASP A 344 -2.43 -2.18 24.37
CA ASP A 344 -2.27 -3.63 24.37
C ASP A 344 -2.53 -4.20 22.98
N ASP A 345 -1.48 -4.22 22.14
CA ASP A 345 -1.53 -4.72 20.77
C ASP A 345 -1.81 -6.22 20.71
N ARG A 346 -1.27 -6.98 21.68
CA ARG A 346 -1.52 -8.42 21.82
C ARG A 346 -3.00 -8.72 22.08
N ALA A 347 -3.60 -8.07 23.07
CA ALA A 347 -5.02 -8.29 23.38
C ALA A 347 -5.91 -7.96 22.18
N MET A 348 -5.58 -6.91 21.44
CA MET A 348 -6.29 -6.54 20.22
C MET A 348 -6.14 -7.62 19.13
N GLY A 349 -4.93 -8.13 18.90
CA GLY A 349 -4.67 -9.22 17.95
C GLY A 349 -5.48 -10.48 18.29
N LEU A 350 -5.45 -10.91 19.57
CA LEU A 350 -6.23 -12.07 20.03
C LEU A 350 -7.74 -11.85 19.85
N ARG A 351 -8.26 -10.65 20.14
CA ARG A 351 -9.68 -10.31 19.94
C ARG A 351 -10.09 -10.45 18.47
N ILE A 352 -9.24 -10.02 17.54
CA ILE A 352 -9.50 -10.13 16.10
C ILE A 352 -9.48 -11.60 15.66
N ILE A 353 -8.51 -12.39 16.12
CA ILE A 353 -8.39 -13.83 15.81
C ILE A 353 -9.62 -14.58 16.29
N GLU A 354 -10.07 -14.33 17.53
CA GLU A 354 -11.27 -14.93 18.08
C GLU A 354 -12.53 -14.52 17.31
N HIS A 355 -12.66 -13.24 16.96
CA HIS A 355 -13.77 -12.73 16.17
C HIS A 355 -13.82 -13.33 14.75
N ALA A 356 -12.67 -13.65 14.17
CA ALA A 356 -12.56 -14.38 12.90
C ALA A 356 -12.93 -15.87 13.01
N GLY A 357 -13.46 -16.31 14.16
CA GLY A 357 -13.89 -17.69 14.40
C GLY A 357 -12.73 -18.68 14.59
N LEU A 358 -11.56 -18.20 14.92
CA LEU A 358 -10.39 -19.04 15.20
C LEU A 358 -10.18 -19.21 16.71
N GLU A 359 -9.96 -20.43 17.14
CA GLU A 359 -9.65 -20.72 18.54
C GLU A 359 -8.32 -20.06 18.96
N VAL A 360 -8.33 -19.33 20.06
CA VAL A 360 -7.15 -18.76 20.69
C VAL A 360 -6.50 -19.79 21.60
N THR A 361 -5.47 -20.46 21.09
CA THR A 361 -4.69 -21.46 21.84
C THR A 361 -3.52 -20.83 22.59
N ASP A 362 -2.87 -21.59 23.48
CA ASP A 362 -1.63 -21.13 24.12
C ASP A 362 -0.53 -20.88 23.08
N ALA A 363 -0.44 -21.71 22.04
CA ALA A 363 0.50 -21.50 20.93
C ALA A 363 0.22 -20.16 20.19
N THR A 364 -1.05 -19.80 19.98
CA THR A 364 -1.43 -18.49 19.41
C THR A 364 -0.91 -17.36 20.29
N ARG A 365 -1.08 -17.46 21.61
CA ARG A 365 -0.62 -16.44 22.57
C ARG A 365 0.90 -16.30 22.54
N ASP A 366 1.62 -17.43 22.57
CA ASP A 366 3.09 -17.46 22.55
C ASP A 366 3.65 -16.81 21.28
N LEU A 367 3.03 -17.04 20.12
CA LEU A 367 3.44 -16.41 18.85
C LEU A 367 3.27 -14.88 18.87
N LEU A 368 2.12 -14.37 19.33
CA LEU A 368 1.89 -12.96 19.43
C LEU A 368 2.82 -12.31 20.48
N ASP A 369 3.05 -12.96 21.61
CA ASP A 369 3.99 -12.50 22.65
C ASP A 369 5.41 -12.39 22.10
N ALA A 370 5.90 -13.41 21.39
CA ALA A 370 7.22 -13.39 20.78
C ALA A 370 7.38 -12.26 19.75
N TYR A 371 6.32 -11.99 18.97
CA TYR A 371 6.34 -10.87 18.03
C TYR A 371 6.44 -9.52 18.74
N VAL A 372 5.62 -9.27 19.75
CA VAL A 372 5.61 -8.01 20.51
C VAL A 372 6.97 -7.78 21.20
N GLU A 373 7.54 -8.82 21.80
CA GLU A 373 8.87 -8.75 22.43
C GLU A 373 9.99 -8.44 21.42
N SER A 374 9.95 -9.05 20.22
CA SER A 374 10.97 -8.86 19.19
C SER A 374 10.82 -7.55 18.42
N ASN A 375 9.64 -6.93 18.45
CA ASN A 375 9.32 -5.69 17.74
C ASN A 375 8.91 -4.54 18.69
N PRO A 376 9.78 -4.18 19.68
CA PRO A 376 9.45 -3.13 20.62
C PRO A 376 9.27 -1.78 19.89
N ARG A 377 8.28 -1.02 20.34
CA ARG A 377 7.96 0.29 19.77
C ARG A 377 9.16 1.22 19.82
N GLY A 378 9.33 2.01 18.74
CA GLY A 378 10.44 2.94 18.62
C GLY A 378 11.80 2.29 18.40
N LYS A 379 11.86 1.00 18.03
CA LYS A 379 13.08 0.29 17.64
C LYS A 379 13.91 1.05 16.60
N GLN A 380 13.24 1.77 15.69
CA GLN A 380 13.86 2.54 14.61
C GLN A 380 13.96 4.05 14.92
N GLY A 381 13.62 4.48 16.14
CA GLY A 381 13.53 5.90 16.53
C GLY A 381 12.09 6.45 16.40
N ARG A 382 11.91 7.69 16.86
CA ARG A 382 10.64 8.42 16.79
C ARG A 382 10.81 9.63 15.89
N ILE A 383 10.02 9.72 14.83
CA ILE A 383 9.98 10.93 14.00
C ILE A 383 9.18 12.01 14.73
N VAL A 384 9.79 13.19 14.86
CA VAL A 384 9.14 14.38 15.43
C VAL A 384 8.61 15.22 14.26
N TYR A 385 7.35 15.56 14.34
CA TYR A 385 6.61 16.31 13.31
C TYR A 385 6.33 17.75 13.78
N ASP A 386 6.18 18.68 12.83
CA ASP A 386 5.73 20.05 13.06
C ASP A 386 4.93 20.53 11.83
N LEU A 387 3.60 20.42 11.91
CA LEU A 387 2.72 20.81 10.81
C LEU A 387 2.82 22.28 10.43
N ARG A 388 2.98 23.15 11.45
CA ARG A 388 3.01 24.60 11.22
C ARG A 388 4.30 25.03 10.53
N SER A 389 5.47 24.58 11.03
CA SER A 389 6.75 24.99 10.46
C SER A 389 7.06 24.29 9.14
N ASP A 390 6.71 23.00 9.01
CA ASP A 390 7.06 22.19 7.83
C ASP A 390 6.11 22.42 6.66
N PHE A 391 4.81 22.61 6.95
CA PHE A 391 3.77 22.59 5.93
C PHE A 391 2.80 23.79 5.98
N GLY A 392 2.97 24.71 6.93
CA GLY A 392 2.09 25.88 7.05
C GLY A 392 0.67 25.55 7.49
N LEU A 393 0.42 24.31 7.97
CA LEU A 393 -0.91 23.87 8.38
C LEU A 393 -1.16 24.12 9.87
N ASP A 394 -2.34 24.66 10.19
CA ASP A 394 -2.81 24.78 11.56
C ASP A 394 -3.57 23.51 11.98
N PRO A 395 -3.12 22.79 13.03
CA PRO A 395 -3.84 21.63 13.54
C PRO A 395 -5.30 21.93 13.91
N ASP A 396 -5.61 23.10 14.47
CA ASP A 396 -6.98 23.44 14.87
C ASP A 396 -7.92 23.55 13.65
N GLU A 397 -7.44 24.16 12.54
CA GLU A 397 -8.20 24.21 11.29
C GLU A 397 -8.44 22.83 10.69
N LEU A 398 -7.47 21.91 10.83
CA LEU A 398 -7.62 20.53 10.40
C LEU A 398 -8.62 19.75 11.29
N TYR A 399 -8.61 19.98 12.60
CA TYR A 399 -9.60 19.38 13.50
C TYR A 399 -11.02 19.87 13.18
N ASP A 400 -11.20 21.14 12.87
CA ASP A 400 -12.50 21.69 12.41
C ASP A 400 -12.91 21.07 11.07
N ARG A 401 -11.97 20.94 10.13
CA ARG A 401 -12.20 20.29 8.83
C ARG A 401 -12.65 18.83 8.95
N TYR A 402 -12.08 18.09 9.89
CA TYR A 402 -12.34 16.66 10.09
C TYR A 402 -13.33 16.37 11.24
N ALA A 403 -14.01 17.38 11.78
CA ALA A 403 -14.93 17.23 12.92
C ALA A 403 -15.97 16.14 12.70
N PHE A 404 -16.53 16.04 11.49
CA PHE A 404 -17.50 15.01 11.10
C PHE A 404 -17.03 13.57 11.35
N TYR A 405 -15.72 13.33 11.29
CA TYR A 405 -15.13 12.01 11.50
C TYR A 405 -15.06 11.68 12.99
N PHE A 406 -14.68 12.64 13.82
CA PHE A 406 -14.71 12.49 15.28
C PHE A 406 -16.15 12.33 15.81
N ASP A 407 -17.13 13.04 15.20
CA ASP A 407 -18.54 12.89 15.53
C ASP A 407 -19.05 11.49 15.21
N ALA A 408 -18.61 10.90 14.11
CA ALA A 408 -18.99 9.55 13.69
C ALA A 408 -18.29 8.45 14.50
N PHE A 409 -17.07 8.71 14.97
CA PHE A 409 -16.22 7.77 15.70
C PHE A 409 -15.66 8.41 16.99
N PRO A 410 -16.51 8.58 18.03
CA PRO A 410 -16.14 9.33 19.25
C PRO A 410 -15.07 8.65 20.10
N GLN A 411 -14.69 7.41 19.79
CA GLN A 411 -13.59 6.68 20.45
C GLN A 411 -12.18 7.11 19.95
N ILE A 412 -12.09 8.09 19.05
CA ILE A 412 -10.81 8.59 18.53
C ILE A 412 -10.33 9.75 19.40
N ASP A 413 -9.15 9.61 19.98
CA ASP A 413 -8.48 10.68 20.72
C ASP A 413 -7.70 11.59 19.76
N ARG A 414 -7.62 12.90 20.08
CA ARG A 414 -6.74 13.84 19.39
C ARG A 414 -5.29 13.64 19.84
N GLU A 415 -4.37 13.48 18.89
CA GLU A 415 -2.95 13.21 19.14
C GLU A 415 -2.06 14.44 18.92
N VAL A 416 -2.52 15.47 18.21
CA VAL A 416 -1.75 16.66 17.82
C VAL A 416 -2.28 17.88 18.53
N SER A 417 -1.37 18.72 19.08
CA SER A 417 -1.68 19.96 19.83
C SER A 417 -1.23 21.21 19.07
#